data_f650332cc61d92e31a335ee587ae23a2
#
_entry.id   f650332cc61d92e31a335ee587ae23a2
#
_cell.length_a   1.000
_cell.length_b   1.000
_cell.length_c   1.000
_cell.angle_alpha   90.00
_cell.angle_beta   90.00
_cell.angle_gamma   90.00
#
_symmetry.space_group_name_H-M   'P 1'
#
loop_
_entity.id
_entity.type
_entity.pdbx_description
1 polymer ?
#
loop_
_entity_poly.entity_id
_entity_poly.type
_entity_poly.pdbx_seq_one_letter_code
_entity_poly.pdbx_strand_id
1 'polypeptide(L)'
;QSVVKRARAMGLTVNVGCECEFYLFETDENGNPTHIPLDHGGYFDIPPLDKGENLRRDICLSIEEMGLQPEHSHHESGPGQNEVCFRYAPALKSADNLNTFKSAVKAIAARNGLYASFMPKPLHDQSGNGLHVNMSLMRDGKNLFEGPLTPDSEAGHFVAGILAHAR
;
A
#
# COMPACT_ATOMS: atom_id res chain seq x y z
N GLN A 1 4.25 -3.09 19.02
CA GLN A 1 3.62 -2.54 20.22
C GLN A 1 4.61 -1.83 21.17
N SER A 2 5.81 -2.38 21.44
CA SER A 2 6.80 -1.77 22.35
C SER A 2 7.27 -0.39 21.87
N VAL A 3 7.58 -0.23 20.57
CA VAL A 3 8.01 1.05 19.97
C VAL A 3 6.91 2.11 20.07
N VAL A 4 5.64 1.74 19.82
CA VAL A 4 4.52 2.69 19.94
C VAL A 4 4.34 3.14 21.40
N LYS A 5 4.55 2.24 22.38
CA LYS A 5 4.53 2.61 23.81
C LYS A 5 5.64 3.61 24.15
N ARG A 6 6.85 3.42 23.60
CA ARG A 6 7.95 4.36 23.79
C ARG A 6 7.66 5.73 23.17
N ALA A 7 7.12 5.76 21.94
CA ALA A 7 6.72 7.01 21.29
C ALA A 7 5.67 7.76 22.13
N ARG A 8 4.66 7.05 22.63
CA ARG A 8 3.64 7.65 23.54
C ARG A 8 4.23 8.19 24.82
N ALA A 9 5.21 7.51 25.43
CA ALA A 9 5.91 8.00 26.62
C ALA A 9 6.70 9.29 26.33
N MET A 10 7.05 9.57 25.08
CA MET A 10 7.68 10.82 24.62
C MET A 10 6.63 11.88 24.19
N GLY A 11 5.34 11.63 24.42
CA GLY A 11 4.25 12.51 23.99
C GLY A 11 3.99 12.48 22.46
N LEU A 12 4.44 11.43 21.78
CA LEU A 12 4.34 11.32 20.32
C LEU A 12 3.25 10.33 19.89
N THR A 13 2.47 10.71 18.89
CA THR A 13 1.63 9.81 18.10
C THR A 13 2.25 9.65 16.72
N VAL A 14 2.39 8.41 16.27
CA VAL A 14 2.93 8.06 14.94
C VAL A 14 1.76 7.63 14.06
N ASN A 15 1.56 8.35 12.96
CA ASN A 15 0.63 7.94 11.90
C ASN A 15 1.41 7.34 10.74
N VAL A 16 0.79 6.37 10.09
CA VAL A 16 1.38 5.65 8.95
C VAL A 16 0.34 5.51 7.85
N GLY A 17 0.70 5.88 6.63
CA GLY A 17 -0.03 5.59 5.40
C GLY A 17 0.77 4.60 4.56
N CYS A 18 0.08 3.62 3.98
CA CYS A 18 0.69 2.64 3.10
C CYS A 18 0.10 2.76 1.69
N GLU A 19 0.98 2.84 0.71
CA GLU A 19 0.67 2.66 -0.70
C GLU A 19 1.16 1.28 -1.07
N CYS A 20 0.27 0.41 -1.54
CA CYS A 20 0.58 -1.01 -1.71
C CYS A 20 0.23 -1.48 -3.12
N GLU A 21 1.26 -1.73 -3.90
CA GLU A 21 1.14 -2.24 -5.25
C GLU A 21 0.99 -3.76 -5.27
N PHE A 22 0.33 -4.27 -6.32
CA PHE A 22 0.15 -5.69 -6.56
C PHE A 22 -0.06 -5.98 -8.03
N TYR A 23 0.36 -7.16 -8.45
CA TYR A 23 0.08 -7.70 -9.78
C TYR A 23 -1.16 -8.59 -9.75
N LEU A 24 -1.91 -8.56 -10.86
CA LEU A 24 -2.99 -9.49 -11.16
C LEU A 24 -2.56 -10.40 -12.31
N PHE A 25 -2.61 -11.70 -12.06
CA PHE A 25 -2.30 -12.74 -13.02
C PHE A 25 -3.54 -13.58 -13.34
N GLU A 26 -3.62 -14.08 -14.56
CA GLU A 26 -4.60 -15.11 -14.92
C GLU A 26 -4.29 -16.42 -14.16
N THR A 27 -5.31 -17.22 -13.95
CA THR A 27 -5.18 -18.57 -13.43
C THR A 27 -5.37 -19.61 -14.54
N ASP A 28 -4.81 -20.79 -14.36
CA ASP A 28 -5.04 -21.93 -15.24
C ASP A 28 -6.46 -22.53 -15.03
N GLU A 29 -6.79 -23.56 -15.80
CA GLU A 29 -8.08 -24.28 -15.70
C GLU A 29 -8.33 -24.92 -14.32
N ASN A 30 -7.29 -25.12 -13.53
CA ASN A 30 -7.36 -25.68 -12.19
C ASN A 30 -7.32 -24.60 -11.10
N GLY A 31 -7.28 -23.30 -11.49
CA GLY A 31 -7.22 -22.17 -10.58
C GLY A 31 -5.80 -21.89 -10.04
N ASN A 32 -4.76 -22.52 -10.58
CA ASN A 32 -3.39 -22.20 -10.18
C ASN A 32 -2.90 -20.90 -10.81
N PRO A 33 -2.04 -20.14 -10.12
CA PRO A 33 -1.48 -18.90 -10.67
C PRO A 33 -0.59 -19.18 -11.88
N THR A 34 -0.71 -18.33 -12.90
CA THR A 34 0.18 -18.31 -14.06
C THR A 34 1.12 -17.12 -14.00
N HIS A 35 2.00 -16.96 -15.01
CA HIS A 35 2.80 -15.74 -15.23
C HIS A 35 2.19 -14.82 -16.30
N ILE A 36 0.91 -15.05 -16.67
CA ILE A 36 0.20 -14.23 -17.67
C ILE A 36 -0.44 -13.05 -16.93
N PRO A 37 -0.01 -11.80 -17.16
CA PRO A 37 -0.64 -10.64 -16.55
C PRO A 37 -2.08 -10.48 -17.07
N LEU A 38 -2.95 -9.89 -16.24
CA LEU A 38 -4.35 -9.61 -16.61
C LEU A 38 -4.48 -8.78 -17.89
N ASP A 39 -3.54 -7.88 -18.11
CA ASP A 39 -3.49 -6.98 -19.27
C ASP A 39 -2.05 -6.55 -19.60
N HIS A 40 -1.94 -5.64 -20.56
CA HIS A 40 -0.68 -5.01 -20.98
C HIS A 40 -0.77 -3.48 -20.88
N GLY A 41 -1.60 -2.97 -19.96
CA GLY A 41 -1.68 -1.56 -19.66
C GLY A 41 -0.38 -1.02 -19.02
N GLY A 42 -0.27 0.29 -18.99
CA GLY A 42 0.82 1.03 -18.37
C GLY A 42 0.29 2.06 -17.35
N TYR A 43 1.18 2.90 -16.88
CA TYR A 43 0.91 3.85 -15.81
C TYR A 43 -0.24 4.81 -16.14
N PHE A 44 -1.28 4.79 -15.31
CA PHE A 44 -2.53 5.55 -15.48
C PHE A 44 -3.31 5.26 -16.76
N ASP A 45 -3.08 4.12 -17.40
CA ASP A 45 -3.95 3.68 -18.49
C ASP A 45 -5.38 3.44 -17.98
N ILE A 46 -6.32 3.62 -18.90
CA ILE A 46 -7.77 3.44 -18.67
C ILE A 46 -8.31 2.33 -19.60
N PRO A 47 -9.51 1.82 -19.39
CA PRO A 47 -10.13 0.88 -20.31
C PRO A 47 -10.16 1.40 -21.76
N PRO A 48 -9.94 0.54 -22.77
CA PRO A 48 -9.85 -0.93 -22.69
C PRO A 48 -8.47 -1.50 -22.38
N LEU A 49 -7.42 -0.68 -22.21
CA LEU A 49 -6.06 -1.15 -21.92
C LEU A 49 -6.00 -1.69 -20.49
N ASP A 50 -6.50 -0.92 -19.53
CA ASP A 50 -6.68 -1.34 -18.15
C ASP A 50 -7.89 -2.27 -18.01
N LYS A 51 -7.65 -3.53 -17.75
CA LYS A 51 -8.70 -4.53 -17.47
C LYS A 51 -8.97 -4.70 -15.97
N GLY A 52 -8.16 -4.08 -15.12
CA GLY A 52 -8.24 -4.19 -13.66
C GLY A 52 -9.21 -3.21 -13.00
N GLU A 53 -9.76 -2.23 -13.73
CA GLU A 53 -10.58 -1.15 -13.16
C GLU A 53 -11.75 -1.65 -12.32
N ASN A 54 -12.57 -2.57 -12.85
CA ASN A 54 -13.71 -3.11 -12.12
C ASN A 54 -13.30 -3.87 -10.86
N LEU A 55 -12.20 -4.61 -10.92
CA LEU A 55 -11.69 -5.34 -9.76
C LEU A 55 -11.17 -4.36 -8.69
N ARG A 56 -10.44 -3.31 -9.08
CA ARG A 56 -10.03 -2.26 -8.13
C ARG A 56 -11.22 -1.56 -7.49
N ARG A 57 -12.29 -1.30 -8.27
CA ARG A 57 -13.54 -0.75 -7.74
C ARG A 57 -14.16 -1.67 -6.68
N ASP A 58 -14.25 -2.98 -6.96
CA ASP A 58 -14.78 -3.95 -5.99
C ASP A 58 -13.91 -4.03 -4.74
N ILE A 59 -12.58 -3.92 -4.89
CA ILE A 59 -11.65 -3.84 -3.77
C ILE A 59 -11.95 -2.59 -2.94
N CYS A 60 -12.01 -1.40 -3.56
CA CYS A 60 -12.26 -0.15 -2.87
C CYS A 60 -13.57 -0.18 -2.07
N LEU A 61 -14.67 -0.62 -2.68
CA LEU A 61 -15.96 -0.73 -2.00
C LEU A 61 -15.91 -1.73 -0.84
N SER A 62 -15.27 -2.88 -1.04
CA SER A 62 -15.16 -3.89 0.02
C SER A 62 -14.32 -3.43 1.21
N ILE A 63 -13.18 -2.78 0.97
CA ILE A 63 -12.35 -2.28 2.08
C ILE A 63 -13.00 -1.09 2.79
N GLU A 64 -13.80 -0.28 2.09
CA GLU A 64 -14.59 0.78 2.70
C GLU A 64 -15.62 0.21 3.68
N GLU A 65 -16.35 -0.85 3.30
CA GLU A 65 -17.25 -1.57 4.20
C GLU A 65 -16.53 -2.21 5.41
N MET A 66 -15.24 -2.57 5.25
CA MET A 66 -14.40 -3.06 6.34
C MET A 66 -13.85 -1.92 7.23
N GLY A 67 -14.16 -0.66 6.93
CA GLY A 67 -13.76 0.52 7.71
C GLY A 67 -12.39 1.10 7.35
N LEU A 68 -11.81 0.71 6.22
CA LEU A 68 -10.71 1.43 5.59
C LEU A 68 -11.32 2.59 4.77
N GLN A 69 -10.52 3.62 4.50
CA GLN A 69 -10.95 4.75 3.68
C GLN A 69 -10.12 4.79 2.40
N PRO A 70 -10.59 4.22 1.28
CA PRO A 70 -9.90 4.33 0.00
C PRO A 70 -9.79 5.80 -0.42
N GLU A 71 -8.67 6.20 -0.98
CA GLU A 71 -8.43 7.57 -1.46
C GLU A 71 -8.32 7.60 -2.99
N HIS A 72 -7.54 6.69 -3.57
CA HIS A 72 -7.41 6.55 -5.02
C HIS A 72 -6.96 5.15 -5.41
N SER A 73 -7.17 4.81 -6.68
CA SER A 73 -6.66 3.59 -7.29
C SER A 73 -6.36 3.83 -8.76
N HIS A 74 -5.36 3.15 -9.29
CA HIS A 74 -4.95 3.29 -10.69
C HIS A 74 -4.20 2.06 -11.18
N HIS A 75 -4.02 1.97 -12.50
CA HIS A 75 -3.13 1.02 -13.13
C HIS A 75 -1.68 1.49 -12.95
N GLU A 76 -0.79 0.59 -12.59
CA GLU A 76 0.62 0.83 -12.41
C GLU A 76 1.44 0.60 -13.70
N SER A 77 2.76 0.78 -13.61
CA SER A 77 3.65 0.76 -14.78
C SER A 77 3.79 -0.61 -15.42
N GLY A 78 3.69 -1.67 -14.63
CA GLY A 78 3.81 -3.05 -15.13
C GLY A 78 2.48 -3.60 -15.67
N PRO A 79 2.52 -4.55 -16.63
CA PRO A 79 1.33 -5.18 -17.17
C PRO A 79 0.54 -5.90 -16.07
N GLY A 80 -0.76 -5.60 -15.94
CA GLY A 80 -1.60 -6.12 -14.86
C GLY A 80 -1.21 -5.67 -13.47
N GLN A 81 -0.40 -4.62 -13.33
CA GLN A 81 0.00 -4.05 -12.05
C GLN A 81 -0.98 -2.96 -11.63
N ASN A 82 -1.33 -2.96 -10.35
CA ASN A 82 -2.37 -2.11 -9.78
C ASN A 82 -1.90 -1.54 -8.45
N GLU A 83 -2.41 -0.36 -8.11
CA GLU A 83 -2.29 0.25 -6.81
C GLU A 83 -3.66 0.67 -6.27
N VAL A 84 -3.84 0.49 -4.97
CA VAL A 84 -4.97 1.05 -4.22
C VAL A 84 -4.42 1.68 -2.95
N CYS A 85 -4.63 2.98 -2.82
CA CYS A 85 -4.24 3.74 -1.65
C CYS A 85 -5.44 3.97 -0.74
N PHE A 86 -5.19 3.92 0.56
CA PHE A 86 -6.18 4.18 1.59
C PHE A 86 -5.58 5.06 2.68
N ARG A 87 -6.46 5.80 3.35
CA ARG A 87 -6.09 6.83 4.32
C ARG A 87 -5.20 6.28 5.42
N TYR A 88 -4.24 7.10 5.83
CA TYR A 88 -3.36 6.83 6.96
C TYR A 88 -4.14 6.60 8.27
N ALA A 89 -3.52 5.92 9.20
CA ALA A 89 -4.04 5.66 10.53
C ALA A 89 -2.91 5.64 11.58
N PRO A 90 -3.21 5.63 12.88
CA PRO A 90 -2.19 5.35 13.89
C PRO A 90 -1.46 4.03 13.59
N ALA A 91 -0.16 4.00 13.79
CA ALA A 91 0.75 2.98 13.26
C ALA A 91 0.30 1.51 13.42
N LEU A 92 -0.27 1.12 14.57
CA LEU A 92 -0.78 -0.26 14.76
C LEU A 92 -2.04 -0.51 13.92
N LYS A 93 -2.96 0.46 13.88
CA LYS A 93 -4.18 0.35 13.05
C LYS A 93 -3.83 0.29 11.57
N SER A 94 -2.82 1.07 11.12
CA SER A 94 -2.34 1.03 9.74
C SER A 94 -1.76 -0.34 9.37
N ALA A 95 -1.00 -0.95 10.27
CA ALA A 95 -0.48 -2.31 10.06
C ALA A 95 -1.61 -3.36 9.95
N ASP A 96 -2.64 -3.25 10.79
CA ASP A 96 -3.82 -4.12 10.73
C ASP A 96 -4.60 -3.87 9.42
N ASN A 97 -4.78 -2.62 9.03
CA ASN A 97 -5.43 -2.23 7.78
C ASN A 97 -4.70 -2.81 6.57
N LEU A 98 -3.37 -2.76 6.52
CA LEU A 98 -2.58 -3.33 5.43
C LEU A 98 -2.77 -4.85 5.32
N ASN A 99 -2.79 -5.56 6.43
CA ASN A 99 -3.06 -7.01 6.43
C ASN A 99 -4.48 -7.33 5.96
N THR A 100 -5.47 -6.56 6.41
CA THR A 100 -6.87 -6.68 5.96
C THR A 100 -6.97 -6.41 4.46
N PHE A 101 -6.37 -5.33 3.97
CA PHE A 101 -6.30 -4.98 2.56
C PHE A 101 -5.74 -6.12 1.71
N LYS A 102 -4.54 -6.64 2.06
CA LYS A 102 -3.92 -7.74 1.30
C LYS A 102 -4.80 -8.99 1.26
N SER A 103 -5.50 -9.28 2.34
CA SER A 103 -6.41 -10.42 2.42
C SER A 103 -7.66 -10.21 1.55
N ALA A 104 -8.25 -9.01 1.58
CA ALA A 104 -9.38 -8.63 0.76
C ALA A 104 -9.04 -8.70 -0.74
N VAL A 105 -7.91 -8.10 -1.15
CA VAL A 105 -7.44 -8.13 -2.54
C VAL A 105 -7.31 -9.56 -3.05
N LYS A 106 -6.65 -10.45 -2.30
CA LYS A 106 -6.49 -11.86 -2.69
C LYS A 106 -7.83 -12.59 -2.82
N ALA A 107 -8.74 -12.36 -1.87
CA ALA A 107 -10.06 -13.01 -1.90
C ALA A 107 -10.91 -12.51 -3.08
N ILE A 108 -10.88 -11.20 -3.37
CA ILE A 108 -11.62 -10.60 -4.47
C ILE A 108 -11.05 -11.06 -5.81
N ALA A 109 -9.70 -11.05 -5.96
CA ALA A 109 -9.05 -11.57 -7.15
C ALA A 109 -9.43 -13.03 -7.41
N ALA A 110 -9.35 -13.90 -6.40
CA ALA A 110 -9.70 -15.31 -6.53
C ALA A 110 -11.18 -15.51 -6.96
N ARG A 111 -12.11 -14.73 -6.44
CA ARG A 111 -13.54 -14.77 -6.88
C ARG A 111 -13.73 -14.37 -8.35
N ASN A 112 -12.80 -13.61 -8.90
CA ASN A 112 -12.80 -13.17 -10.30
C ASN A 112 -11.91 -14.06 -11.20
N GLY A 113 -11.46 -15.23 -10.72
CA GLY A 113 -10.61 -16.13 -11.49
C GLY A 113 -9.20 -15.60 -11.72
N LEU A 114 -8.72 -14.73 -10.82
CA LEU A 114 -7.41 -14.09 -10.90
C LEU A 114 -6.56 -14.41 -9.66
N TYR A 115 -5.26 -14.27 -9.81
CA TYR A 115 -4.31 -14.38 -8.72
C TYR A 115 -3.65 -13.03 -8.43
N ALA A 116 -3.77 -12.53 -7.21
CA ALA A 116 -3.11 -11.32 -6.77
C ALA A 116 -1.78 -11.60 -6.09
N SER A 117 -0.70 -11.02 -6.61
CA SER A 117 0.66 -11.16 -6.09
C SER A 117 1.17 -9.85 -5.49
N PHE A 118 1.59 -9.92 -4.24
CA PHE A 118 2.33 -8.87 -3.53
C PHE A 118 3.84 -9.16 -3.47
N MET A 119 4.32 -10.06 -4.31
CA MET A 119 5.76 -10.35 -4.44
C MET A 119 6.48 -9.10 -4.92
N PRO A 120 7.60 -8.68 -4.32
CA PRO A 120 8.30 -7.45 -4.69
C PRO A 120 8.71 -7.37 -6.17
N LYS A 121 9.07 -8.49 -6.78
CA LYS A 121 9.49 -8.56 -8.20
C LYS A 121 8.94 -9.84 -8.84
N PRO A 122 7.64 -9.90 -9.18
CA PRO A 122 7.05 -11.13 -9.72
C PRO A 122 7.43 -11.41 -11.17
N LEU A 123 7.73 -10.37 -11.94
CA LEU A 123 8.19 -10.45 -13.33
C LEU A 123 9.57 -9.82 -13.45
N HIS A 124 10.54 -10.57 -14.02
CA HIS A 124 11.94 -10.16 -14.05
C HIS A 124 12.16 -8.83 -14.77
N ASP A 125 11.56 -8.65 -15.94
CA ASP A 125 11.79 -7.51 -16.83
C ASP A 125 10.72 -6.41 -16.73
N GLN A 126 9.84 -6.48 -15.71
CA GLN A 126 8.77 -5.51 -15.48
C GLN A 126 8.99 -4.76 -14.17
N SER A 127 8.20 -3.73 -13.91
CA SER A 127 8.24 -2.98 -12.66
C SER A 127 8.03 -3.90 -11.44
N GLY A 128 8.73 -3.62 -10.34
CA GLY A 128 8.48 -4.30 -9.07
C GLY A 128 7.28 -3.69 -8.34
N ASN A 129 6.72 -4.42 -7.38
CA ASN A 129 5.70 -3.88 -6.47
C ASN A 129 6.35 -3.05 -5.37
N GLY A 130 6.02 -1.78 -5.31
CA GLY A 130 6.34 -0.90 -4.19
C GLY A 130 5.44 -1.18 -2.97
N LEU A 131 5.98 -0.94 -1.81
CA LEU A 131 5.24 -0.72 -0.59
C LEU A 131 5.79 0.56 0.04
N HIS A 132 5.19 1.69 -0.32
CA HIS A 132 5.60 2.97 0.23
C HIS A 132 4.98 3.16 1.61
N VAL A 133 5.80 3.58 2.55
CA VAL A 133 5.40 3.80 3.94
C VAL A 133 5.59 5.27 4.28
N ASN A 134 4.50 6.02 4.24
CA ASN A 134 4.47 7.43 4.59
C ASN A 134 4.26 7.56 6.10
N MET A 135 5.05 8.39 6.76
CA MET A 135 5.00 8.55 8.21
C MET A 135 4.86 10.00 8.62
N SER A 136 4.09 10.25 9.67
CA SER A 136 4.06 11.53 10.34
C SER A 136 4.11 11.37 11.87
N LEU A 137 4.70 12.37 12.54
CA LEU A 137 4.74 12.47 14.00
C LEU A 137 3.85 13.60 14.44
N MET A 138 2.98 13.32 15.42
CA MET A 138 2.10 14.32 16.01
C MET A 138 2.46 14.51 17.49
N ARG A 139 2.49 15.76 17.95
CA ARG A 139 2.53 16.14 19.36
C ARG A 139 1.50 17.24 19.61
N ASP A 140 0.62 17.04 20.60
CA ASP A 140 -0.43 17.99 20.97
C ASP A 140 -1.27 18.47 19.79
N GLY A 141 -1.59 17.54 18.86
CA GLY A 141 -2.39 17.83 17.66
C GLY A 141 -1.63 18.52 16.51
N LYS A 142 -0.34 18.81 16.68
CA LYS A 142 0.51 19.42 15.63
C LYS A 142 1.38 18.36 14.94
N ASN A 143 1.47 18.46 13.63
CA ASN A 143 2.38 17.63 12.84
C ASN A 143 3.80 18.21 12.92
N LEU A 144 4.75 17.42 13.40
CA LEU A 144 6.15 17.85 13.58
C LEU A 144 6.90 18.01 12.24
N PHE A 145 6.31 17.56 11.11
CA PHE A 145 6.85 17.77 9.77
C PHE A 145 6.31 19.02 9.06
N GLU A 146 5.49 19.84 9.73
CA GLU A 146 4.95 21.11 9.15
C GLU A 146 5.97 22.25 9.12
N GLY A 147 7.20 22.04 9.47
CA GLY A 147 8.25 23.06 9.45
C GLY A 147 9.42 22.68 8.57
N PRO A 148 10.43 23.55 8.51
CA PRO A 148 11.67 23.20 7.83
C PRO A 148 12.31 21.95 8.44
N LEU A 149 12.66 20.99 7.59
CA LEU A 149 13.40 19.82 8.02
C LEU A 149 14.87 20.22 8.24
N THR A 150 15.24 20.44 9.48
CA THR A 150 16.63 20.77 9.85
C THR A 150 17.23 19.67 10.71
N PRO A 151 18.57 19.52 10.76
CA PRO A 151 19.21 18.52 11.61
C PRO A 151 18.81 18.59 13.09
N ASP A 152 18.50 19.78 13.59
CA ASP A 152 18.16 20.03 15.00
C ASP A 152 16.65 19.93 15.29
N SER A 153 15.82 19.75 14.24
CA SER A 153 14.37 19.57 14.40
C SER A 153 14.03 18.15 14.86
N GLU A 154 12.91 17.97 15.57
CA GLU A 154 12.44 16.64 15.96
C GLU A 154 12.16 15.74 14.73
N ALA A 155 11.63 16.31 13.65
CA ALA A 155 11.47 15.63 12.38
C ALA A 155 12.84 15.21 11.78
N GLY A 156 13.84 16.07 11.86
CA GLY A 156 15.21 15.77 11.45
C GLY A 156 15.83 14.62 12.25
N HIS A 157 15.66 14.62 13.57
CA HIS A 157 16.08 13.50 14.42
C HIS A 157 15.38 12.19 14.07
N PHE A 158 14.09 12.25 13.75
CA PHE A 158 13.33 11.05 13.32
C PHE A 158 13.86 10.49 11.99
N VAL A 159 14.07 11.35 10.98
CA VAL A 159 14.65 10.96 9.70
C VAL A 159 16.05 10.37 9.87
N ALA A 160 16.89 11.03 10.66
CA ALA A 160 18.25 10.53 10.98
C ALA A 160 18.20 9.14 11.65
N GLY A 161 17.23 8.92 12.54
CA GLY A 161 16.99 7.62 13.17
C GLY A 161 16.62 6.53 12.16
N ILE A 162 15.75 6.83 11.18
CA ILE A 162 15.42 5.89 10.11
C ILE A 162 16.67 5.56 9.29
N LEU A 163 17.41 6.57 8.85
CA LEU A 163 18.63 6.38 8.05
C LEU A 163 19.71 5.58 8.78
N ALA A 164 19.87 5.79 10.08
CA ALA A 164 20.83 5.05 10.91
C ALA A 164 20.49 3.55 11.03
N HIS A 165 19.22 3.17 10.82
CA HIS A 165 18.73 1.80 10.93
C HIS A 165 18.31 1.18 9.57
N ALA A 166 18.38 1.93 8.48
CA ALA A 166 18.20 1.43 7.13
C ALA A 166 19.39 0.54 6.75
N ARG A 167 19.17 -0.74 6.51
CA ARG A 167 20.21 -1.72 6.11
C ARG A 167 19.75 -2.50 4.88
#